data_4e84169aef5020362a4d396d2786b261
#
_entry.id   4e84169aef5020362a4d396d2786b261
#
_cell.length_a   1.000
_cell.length_b   1.000
_cell.length_c   1.000
_cell.angle_alpha   90.00
_cell.angle_beta   90.00
_cell.angle_gamma   90.00
#
_symmetry.space_group_name_H-M   'P 1'
#
loop_
_entity.id
_entity.type
_entity.pdbx_description
1 polymer ?
#
loop_
_entity_poly.entity_id
_entity_poly.type
_entity_poly.pdbx_seq_one_letter_code
_entity_poly.pdbx_strand_id
1 'polypeptide(L)'
;MALPGTLPVLNHAAVSQAIVFGLGVGAEIGKVSRFDRKNYFYPDLPKGYQISQFFEPIVKEGVFEVPLEDGSIFPVRILPAHLEEDAGKSVHDAIPGHTGIDLNRAGTPLL
;
A
#
# COMPACT_ATOMS: atom_id res chain seq x y z
N MET A 1 -12.03 0.31 -9.65
CA MET A 1 -12.30 1.74 -9.30
C MET A 1 -12.84 1.81 -7.87
N ALA A 2 -12.24 2.64 -7.02
CA ALA A 2 -12.60 2.70 -5.60
C ALA A 2 -13.79 3.65 -5.33
N LEU A 3 -14.92 3.38 -5.93
CA LEU A 3 -16.13 4.19 -5.85
C LEU A 3 -17.26 3.45 -5.13
N PRO A 4 -18.28 4.15 -4.58
CA PRO A 4 -19.45 3.51 -3.99
C PRO A 4 -20.13 2.55 -4.96
N GLY A 5 -20.58 1.41 -4.45
CA GLY A 5 -21.26 0.37 -5.24
C GLY A 5 -20.34 -0.53 -6.07
N THR A 6 -19.03 -0.33 -6.03
CA THR A 6 -18.04 -1.21 -6.67
C THR A 6 -17.36 -2.10 -5.63
N LEU A 7 -17.10 -3.36 -5.98
CA LEU A 7 -16.28 -4.25 -5.16
C LEU A 7 -14.85 -4.30 -5.70
N PRO A 8 -13.84 -4.26 -4.83
CA PRO A 8 -12.46 -4.33 -5.25
C PRO A 8 -12.13 -5.72 -5.81
N VAL A 9 -11.31 -5.74 -6.86
CA VAL A 9 -10.77 -6.95 -7.47
C VAL A 9 -9.26 -6.88 -7.38
N LEU A 10 -8.64 -7.93 -6.84
CA LEU A 10 -7.20 -8.02 -6.66
C LEU A 10 -6.47 -8.07 -8.00
N ASN A 11 -5.48 -7.20 -8.16
CA ASN A 11 -4.57 -7.24 -9.31
C ASN A 11 -3.39 -8.17 -9.01
N HIS A 12 -3.30 -9.29 -9.72
CA HIS A 12 -2.22 -10.26 -9.56
C HIS A 12 -0.82 -9.67 -9.81
N ALA A 13 -0.71 -8.70 -10.72
CA ALA A 13 0.58 -8.05 -10.96
C ALA A 13 1.07 -7.28 -9.73
N ALA A 14 0.17 -6.64 -8.99
CA ALA A 14 0.52 -5.95 -7.73
C ALA A 14 1.03 -6.95 -6.68
N VAL A 15 0.37 -8.10 -6.55
CA VAL A 15 0.82 -9.19 -5.65
C VAL A 15 2.22 -9.68 -6.02
N SER A 16 2.44 -9.93 -7.31
CA SER A 16 3.74 -10.40 -7.81
C SER A 16 4.85 -9.38 -7.53
N GLN A 17 4.59 -8.09 -7.73
CA GLN A 17 5.55 -7.03 -7.44
C GLN A 17 5.85 -6.91 -5.94
N ALA A 18 4.84 -7.05 -5.08
CA ALA A 18 5.03 -7.07 -3.63
C ALA A 18 5.91 -8.25 -3.18
N ILE A 19 5.71 -9.43 -3.78
CA ILE A 19 6.55 -10.61 -3.51
C ILE A 19 7.99 -10.35 -3.95
N VAL A 20 8.19 -9.82 -5.16
CA VAL A 20 9.53 -9.47 -5.68
C VAL A 20 10.22 -8.47 -4.77
N PHE A 21 9.51 -7.44 -4.32
CA PHE A 21 10.06 -6.49 -3.35
C PHE A 21 10.49 -7.18 -2.06
N GLY A 22 9.60 -7.97 -1.45
CA GLY A 22 9.89 -8.65 -0.20
C GLY A 22 11.11 -9.58 -0.29
N LEU A 23 11.22 -10.36 -1.39
CA LEU A 23 12.39 -11.21 -1.64
C LEU A 23 13.65 -10.38 -1.85
N GLY A 24 13.56 -9.27 -2.58
CA GLY A 24 14.69 -8.39 -2.88
C GLY A 24 15.28 -7.71 -1.62
N VAL A 25 14.49 -7.47 -0.59
CA VAL A 25 14.95 -6.90 0.69
C VAL A 25 15.18 -7.95 1.77
N GLY A 26 15.19 -9.23 1.44
CA GLY A 26 15.44 -10.31 2.40
C GLY A 26 14.32 -10.51 3.43
N ALA A 27 13.11 -10.08 3.12
CA ALA A 27 11.95 -10.24 3.99
C ALA A 27 11.26 -11.60 3.76
N GLU A 28 10.59 -12.10 4.79
CA GLU A 28 9.73 -13.27 4.68
C GLU A 28 8.43 -12.91 3.95
N ILE A 29 8.00 -13.76 3.01
CA ILE A 29 6.72 -13.62 2.34
C ILE A 29 5.64 -14.37 3.12
N GLY A 30 4.53 -13.70 3.41
CA GLY A 30 3.38 -14.30 4.06
C GLY A 30 2.78 -15.43 3.20
N LYS A 31 2.69 -16.64 3.76
CA LYS A 31 2.04 -17.79 3.08
C LYS A 31 0.54 -17.56 2.90
N VAL A 32 -0.05 -16.80 3.79
CA VAL A 32 -1.41 -16.30 3.74
C VAL A 32 -1.35 -14.81 3.99
N SER A 33 -2.04 -14.04 3.18
CA SER A 33 -2.25 -12.62 3.43
C SER A 33 -3.73 -12.29 3.27
N ARG A 34 -4.19 -11.29 4.00
CA ARG A 34 -5.61 -10.93 4.05
C ARG A 34 -5.78 -9.44 3.92
N PHE A 35 -6.78 -9.06 3.13
CA PHE A 35 -7.22 -7.68 3.08
C PHE A 35 -8.30 -7.42 4.13
N ASP A 36 -8.13 -6.32 4.84
CA ASP A 36 -9.04 -5.78 5.82
C ASP A 36 -9.71 -4.52 5.27
N ARG A 37 -10.76 -4.05 5.93
CA ARG A 37 -11.41 -2.78 5.62
C ARG A 37 -11.05 -1.76 6.67
N LYS A 38 -10.30 -0.73 6.27
CA LYS A 38 -10.02 0.44 7.08
C LYS A 38 -11.13 1.46 6.87
N ASN A 39 -12.07 1.51 7.81
CA ASN A 39 -13.25 2.36 7.70
C ASN A 39 -12.94 3.78 8.19
N TYR A 40 -13.12 4.77 7.34
CA TYR A 40 -13.05 6.18 7.68
C TYR A 40 -13.74 7.01 6.60
N PHE A 41 -14.14 8.25 6.96
CA PHE A 41 -14.83 9.14 6.04
C PHE A 41 -13.91 10.32 5.69
N TYR A 42 -13.66 10.46 4.41
CA TYR A 42 -12.89 11.56 3.87
C TYR A 42 -13.43 11.93 2.47
N PRO A 43 -13.36 13.20 2.04
CA PRO A 43 -13.90 13.60 0.73
C PRO A 43 -13.29 12.84 -0.45
N ASP A 44 -12.01 12.45 -0.37
CA ASP A 44 -11.30 11.72 -1.40
C ASP A 44 -11.43 10.18 -1.27
N LEU A 45 -12.24 9.72 -0.31
CA LEU A 45 -12.57 8.30 -0.12
C LEU A 45 -14.10 8.09 -0.18
N PRO A 46 -14.74 8.18 -1.36
CA PRO A 46 -16.20 8.24 -1.47
C PRO A 46 -16.94 7.02 -0.93
N LYS A 47 -16.33 5.84 -0.96
CA LYS A 47 -16.95 4.61 -0.46
C LYS A 47 -16.85 4.44 1.05
N GLY A 48 -16.10 5.30 1.76
CA GLY A 48 -16.01 5.32 3.22
C GLY A 48 -15.13 4.23 3.83
N TYR A 49 -14.41 3.44 3.02
CA TYR A 49 -13.43 2.47 3.49
C TYR A 49 -12.28 2.31 2.48
N GLN A 50 -11.13 1.93 2.97
CA GLN A 50 -9.94 1.60 2.18
C GLN A 50 -9.61 0.13 2.40
N ILE A 51 -9.35 -0.60 1.32
CA ILE A 51 -8.82 -1.95 1.39
C ILE A 51 -7.34 -1.86 1.73
N SER A 52 -6.93 -2.56 2.77
CA SER A 52 -5.56 -2.56 3.28
C SER A 52 -5.26 -3.92 3.91
N GLN A 53 -4.03 -4.15 4.34
CA GLN A 53 -3.65 -5.36 5.08
C GLN A 53 -3.12 -4.94 6.45
N PHE A 54 -3.76 -5.32 7.52
CA PHE A 54 -3.34 -4.95 8.87
C PHE A 54 -2.74 -6.15 9.64
N PHE A 55 -3.48 -7.25 9.72
CA PHE A 55 -3.07 -8.41 10.52
C PHE A 55 -2.17 -9.38 9.78
N GLU A 56 -2.39 -9.57 8.48
CA GLU A 56 -1.70 -10.56 7.66
C GLU A 56 -1.13 -9.90 6.39
N PRO A 57 -0.07 -9.05 6.54
CA PRO A 57 0.55 -8.39 5.40
C PRO A 57 1.29 -9.40 4.51
N ILE A 58 1.40 -9.08 3.23
CA ILE A 58 2.06 -9.94 2.25
C ILE A 58 3.57 -10.04 2.50
N VAL A 59 4.21 -8.95 2.92
CA VAL A 59 5.63 -8.91 3.27
C VAL A 59 5.75 -8.86 4.79
N LYS A 60 6.41 -9.85 5.35
CA LYS A 60 6.70 -9.93 6.79
C LYS A 60 7.96 -9.16 7.11
N GLU A 61 8.46 -9.32 8.32
CA GLU A 61 9.76 -8.75 8.71
C GLU A 61 10.92 -9.41 7.98
N GLY A 62 12.03 -8.70 7.91
CA GLY A 62 13.27 -9.21 7.35
C GLY A 62 14.47 -8.38 7.78
N VAL A 63 15.64 -8.75 7.28
CA VAL A 63 16.88 -8.01 7.47
C VAL A 63 17.55 -7.85 6.11
N PHE A 64 17.75 -6.61 5.71
CA PHE A 64 18.52 -6.28 4.52
C PHE A 64 19.95 -5.95 4.92
N GLU A 65 20.91 -6.65 4.34
CA GLU A 65 22.33 -6.47 4.59
C GLU A 65 22.94 -5.47 3.62
N VAL A 66 23.40 -4.35 4.14
CA VAL A 66 24.07 -3.29 3.35
C VAL A 66 25.58 -3.45 3.47
N PRO A 67 26.29 -3.78 2.37
CA PRO A 67 27.74 -3.78 2.39
C PRO A 67 28.28 -2.34 2.50
N LEU A 68 29.23 -2.12 3.39
CA LEU A 68 29.91 -0.84 3.58
C LEU A 68 31.25 -0.83 2.87
N GLU A 69 31.80 0.37 2.63
CA GLU A 69 33.08 0.56 1.93
C GLU A 69 34.29 -0.07 2.64
N ASP A 70 34.23 -0.21 3.96
CA ASP A 70 35.25 -0.86 4.77
C ASP A 70 35.20 -2.39 4.76
N GLY A 71 34.25 -2.96 4.00
CA GLY A 71 34.03 -4.39 3.89
C GLY A 71 33.15 -4.98 5.00
N SER A 72 32.68 -4.18 5.94
CA SER A 72 31.70 -4.61 6.94
C SER A 72 30.28 -4.65 6.36
N ILE A 73 29.38 -5.29 7.09
CA ILE A 73 27.94 -5.39 6.73
C ILE A 73 27.14 -4.65 7.78
N PHE A 74 26.26 -3.75 7.33
CA PHE A 74 25.32 -3.06 8.19
C PHE A 74 23.92 -3.67 8.01
N PRO A 75 23.34 -4.34 9.03
CA PRO A 75 22.01 -4.91 8.94
C PRO A 75 20.94 -3.83 9.12
N VAL A 76 20.01 -3.75 8.17
CA VAL A 76 18.83 -2.88 8.22
C VAL A 76 17.59 -3.74 8.44
N ARG A 77 16.90 -3.53 9.55
CA ARG A 77 15.64 -4.22 9.80
C ARG A 77 14.55 -3.70 8.85
N ILE A 78 13.92 -4.62 8.14
CA ILE A 78 12.76 -4.35 7.31
C ILE A 78 11.49 -4.62 8.13
N LEU A 79 10.67 -3.61 8.28
CA LEU A 79 9.35 -3.76 8.89
C LEU A 79 8.38 -4.38 7.88
N PRO A 80 7.28 -4.98 8.35
CA PRO A 80 6.27 -5.52 7.45
C PRO A 80 5.78 -4.48 6.45
N ALA A 81 5.59 -4.89 5.21
CA ALA A 81 4.98 -4.08 4.17
C ALA A 81 3.68 -4.74 3.70
N HIS A 82 2.69 -3.94 3.41
CA HIS A 82 1.36 -4.42 3.05
C HIS A 82 0.85 -3.78 1.76
N LEU A 83 0.02 -4.52 1.06
CA LEU A 83 -0.73 -3.99 -0.06
C LEU A 83 -1.95 -3.22 0.43
N GLU A 84 -2.21 -2.10 -0.22
CA GLU A 84 -3.46 -1.36 -0.04
C GLU A 84 -3.91 -0.72 -1.36
N GLU A 85 -5.13 -0.22 -1.40
CA GLU A 85 -5.58 0.65 -2.46
C GLU A 85 -5.32 2.11 -2.11
N ASP A 86 -4.98 2.92 -3.11
CA ASP A 86 -4.87 4.36 -2.92
C ASP A 86 -6.26 5.01 -2.80
N ALA A 87 -6.36 6.03 -1.97
CA ALA A 87 -7.51 6.94 -1.97
C ALA A 87 -7.42 7.93 -3.15
N GLY A 88 -8.41 8.80 -3.31
CA GLY A 88 -8.31 9.94 -4.18
C GLY A 88 -7.35 11.00 -3.63
N LYS A 89 -7.37 12.18 -4.21
CA LYS A 89 -6.57 13.32 -3.79
C LYS A 89 -7.47 14.55 -3.62
N SER A 90 -7.42 15.16 -2.45
CA SER A 90 -7.99 16.50 -2.25
C SER A 90 -7.05 17.53 -2.85
N VAL A 91 -7.58 18.38 -3.72
CA VAL A 91 -6.87 19.47 -4.40
C VAL A 91 -7.35 20.77 -3.81
N HIS A 92 -6.49 21.39 -3.01
CA HIS A 92 -6.76 22.68 -2.40
C HIS A 92 -6.30 23.80 -3.33
N ASP A 93 -6.89 24.96 -3.20
CA ASP A 93 -6.46 26.21 -3.86
C ASP A 93 -6.55 26.25 -5.40
N ALA A 94 -7.07 25.22 -6.05
CA ALA A 94 -7.30 25.27 -7.50
C ALA A 94 -8.39 26.28 -7.89
N ILE A 95 -9.40 26.47 -7.03
CA ILE A 95 -10.48 27.44 -7.17
C ILE A 95 -10.73 28.07 -5.79
N PRO A 96 -10.66 29.39 -5.63
CA PRO A 96 -10.89 30.03 -4.34
C PRO A 96 -12.20 29.58 -3.69
N GLY A 97 -12.14 29.20 -2.41
CA GLY A 97 -13.30 28.76 -1.63
C GLY A 97 -13.82 27.36 -1.97
N HIS A 98 -13.10 26.59 -2.77
CA HIS A 98 -13.48 25.23 -3.15
C HIS A 98 -12.32 24.26 -2.94
N THR A 99 -12.67 23.01 -2.63
CA THR A 99 -11.73 21.88 -2.66
C THR A 99 -12.15 20.94 -3.79
N GLY A 100 -11.29 20.72 -4.74
CA GLY A 100 -11.46 19.71 -5.78
C GLY A 100 -11.15 18.32 -5.26
N ILE A 101 -11.77 17.30 -5.84
CA ILE A 101 -11.48 15.91 -5.55
C ILE A 101 -11.04 15.23 -6.83
N ASP A 102 -9.79 14.76 -6.86
CA ASP A 102 -9.26 13.96 -7.96
C ASP A 102 -9.33 12.48 -7.59
N LEU A 103 -10.15 11.75 -8.31
CA LEU A 103 -10.36 10.31 -8.10
C LEU A 103 -9.55 9.41 -9.06
N ASN A 104 -8.71 9.98 -9.90
CA ASN A 104 -7.97 9.20 -10.92
C ASN A 104 -7.03 8.15 -10.28
N ARG A 105 -6.49 8.43 -9.11
CA ARG A 105 -5.62 7.51 -8.37
C ARG A 105 -6.38 6.52 -7.47
N ALA A 106 -7.66 6.74 -7.22
CA ALA A 106 -8.46 5.93 -6.32
C ALA A 106 -8.53 4.47 -6.78
N GLY A 107 -8.13 3.55 -5.91
CA GLY A 107 -8.06 2.12 -6.20
C GLY A 107 -6.76 1.65 -6.86
N THR A 108 -5.78 2.52 -7.07
CA THR A 108 -4.44 2.11 -7.51
C THR A 108 -3.77 1.29 -6.42
N PRO A 109 -3.18 0.12 -6.75
CA PRO A 109 -2.46 -0.67 -5.75
C PRO A 109 -1.20 0.06 -5.25
N LEU A 110 -1.00 0.04 -3.95
CA LEU A 110 0.19 0.55 -3.26
C LEU A 110 0.81 -0.55 -2.39
N LEU A 111 2.12 -0.49 -2.23
CA LEU A 111 2.90 -1.27 -1.27
C LEU A 111 3.65 -0.35 -0.33
#